data_b0bc1c6426f87690b3dffcab32591acc
#
_entry.id   b0bc1c6426f87690b3dffcab32591acc
#
_cell.length_a   1.000
_cell.length_b   1.000
_cell.length_c   1.000
_cell.angle_alpha   90.00
_cell.angle_beta   90.00
_cell.angle_gamma   90.00
#
_symmetry.space_group_name_H-M   'P 1'
#
loop_
_entity.id
_entity.type
_entity.pdbx_description
1 polymer ?
#
loop_
_entity_poly.entity_id
_entity_poly.type
_entity_poly.pdbx_seq_one_letter_code
_entity_poly.pdbx_strand_id
1 'polypeptide(L)'
;RDLIVVDAGDDAAKQTSDIEDLISKNISILIVNPVDSDAVAPAVKDAIAKGIKVISLDRAVNGVDVDCSIASDNVEGAKMATEYLVSLVGKDAKVVELEGTSGSSATIDRGTGFHKVADEQLNVVSSQTANFNRSEGMTVMENMLQSNSDIKGVFAHNDEMALGAVEAIGNKDIVVVGFDSTDDALAAIKKGKMAATVAQKPDLMGATAVETAIKIINGEAVEKSIPVEVELVTK
;
A
#
# COMPACT_ATOMS: atom_id res chain seq x y z
N ARG A 1 -5.22 7.09 -30.93
CA ARG A 1 -5.04 6.04 -29.92
C ARG A 1 -6.23 6.10 -29.00
N ASP A 2 -6.93 4.98 -28.82
CA ASP A 2 -8.16 4.90 -28.05
C ASP A 2 -7.87 4.27 -26.69
N LEU A 3 -8.47 4.78 -25.64
CA LEU A 3 -8.42 4.24 -24.29
C LEU A 3 -9.77 3.59 -23.99
N ILE A 4 -9.74 2.29 -23.64
CA ILE A 4 -10.92 1.56 -23.18
C ILE A 4 -10.76 1.36 -21.67
N VAL A 5 -11.73 1.80 -20.89
CA VAL A 5 -11.71 1.67 -19.43
C VAL A 5 -12.83 0.75 -18.99
N VAL A 6 -12.51 -0.21 -18.15
CA VAL A 6 -13.47 -1.13 -17.51
C VAL A 6 -13.20 -1.15 -16.00
N ASP A 7 -14.25 -1.37 -15.23
CA ASP A 7 -14.22 -1.44 -13.78
C ASP A 7 -14.81 -2.77 -13.32
N ALA A 8 -14.01 -3.53 -12.59
CA ALA A 8 -14.42 -4.84 -12.07
C ALA A 8 -15.31 -4.73 -10.81
N GLY A 9 -15.41 -3.58 -10.18
CA GLY A 9 -16.21 -3.38 -8.97
C GLY A 9 -15.81 -4.30 -7.83
N ASP A 10 -14.50 -4.49 -7.61
CA ASP A 10 -13.92 -5.39 -6.61
C ASP A 10 -14.24 -6.89 -6.80
N ASP A 11 -14.70 -7.28 -7.98
CA ASP A 11 -14.98 -8.68 -8.34
C ASP A 11 -13.84 -9.26 -9.20
N ALA A 12 -13.05 -10.17 -8.63
CA ALA A 12 -11.92 -10.79 -9.32
C ALA A 12 -12.34 -11.64 -10.53
N ALA A 13 -13.50 -12.31 -10.47
CA ALA A 13 -14.01 -13.09 -11.59
C ALA A 13 -14.47 -12.18 -12.74
N LYS A 14 -15.13 -11.05 -12.41
CA LYS A 14 -15.48 -10.04 -13.39
C LYS A 14 -14.22 -9.44 -14.03
N GLN A 15 -13.18 -9.14 -13.26
CA GLN A 15 -11.93 -8.62 -13.81
C GLN A 15 -11.30 -9.57 -14.82
N THR A 16 -11.29 -10.87 -14.54
CA THR A 16 -10.83 -11.90 -15.50
C THR A 16 -11.61 -11.85 -16.80
N SER A 17 -12.95 -11.80 -16.73
CA SER A 17 -13.82 -11.69 -17.90
C SER A 17 -13.60 -10.39 -18.67
N ASP A 18 -13.43 -9.28 -17.98
CA ASP A 18 -13.14 -7.97 -18.57
C ASP A 18 -11.80 -7.99 -19.35
N ILE A 19 -10.77 -8.63 -18.80
CA ILE A 19 -9.46 -8.77 -19.47
C ILE A 19 -9.61 -9.64 -20.73
N GLU A 20 -10.34 -10.76 -20.66
CA GLU A 20 -10.59 -11.63 -21.81
C GLU A 20 -11.32 -10.89 -22.94
N ASP A 21 -12.30 -10.05 -22.58
CA ASP A 21 -13.02 -9.21 -23.54
C ASP A 21 -12.09 -8.15 -24.18
N LEU A 22 -11.26 -7.48 -23.39
CA LEU A 22 -10.26 -6.53 -23.90
C LEU A 22 -9.25 -7.22 -24.85
N ILE A 23 -8.79 -8.43 -24.52
CA ILE A 23 -7.92 -9.21 -25.39
C ILE A 23 -8.61 -9.48 -26.74
N SER A 24 -9.90 -9.81 -26.74
CA SER A 24 -10.68 -10.06 -27.95
C SER A 24 -10.81 -8.82 -28.85
N LYS A 25 -10.67 -7.62 -28.27
CA LYS A 25 -10.69 -6.34 -28.98
C LYS A 25 -9.33 -5.95 -29.59
N ASN A 26 -8.34 -6.85 -29.52
CA ASN A 26 -6.99 -6.63 -30.06
C ASN A 26 -6.29 -5.38 -29.52
N ILE A 27 -6.36 -5.17 -28.22
CA ILE A 27 -5.63 -4.08 -27.55
C ILE A 27 -4.12 -4.28 -27.72
N SER A 28 -3.37 -3.21 -27.73
CA SER A 28 -1.91 -3.23 -27.81
C SER A 28 -1.25 -3.34 -26.44
N ILE A 29 -1.87 -2.73 -25.44
CA ILE A 29 -1.40 -2.69 -24.04
C ILE A 29 -2.58 -2.90 -23.11
N LEU A 30 -2.34 -3.69 -22.07
CA LEU A 30 -3.20 -3.84 -20.89
C LEU A 30 -2.57 -3.08 -19.72
N ILE A 31 -3.29 -2.14 -19.14
CA ILE A 31 -2.97 -1.55 -17.84
C ILE A 31 -3.96 -2.17 -16.85
N VAL A 32 -3.46 -2.88 -15.86
CA VAL A 32 -4.27 -3.61 -14.89
C VAL A 32 -3.95 -3.23 -13.46
N ASN A 33 -4.98 -2.84 -12.70
CA ASN A 33 -4.93 -2.75 -11.23
C ASN A 33 -5.65 -3.99 -10.69
N PRO A 34 -4.91 -5.01 -10.21
CA PRO A 34 -5.52 -6.27 -9.81
C PRO A 34 -6.46 -6.14 -8.61
N VAL A 35 -7.67 -6.68 -8.72
CA VAL A 35 -8.53 -6.94 -7.55
C VAL A 35 -7.86 -7.97 -6.65
N ASP A 36 -7.34 -9.03 -7.26
CA ASP A 36 -6.56 -10.08 -6.61
C ASP A 36 -5.33 -10.39 -7.46
N SER A 37 -4.15 -10.23 -6.87
CA SER A 37 -2.86 -10.36 -7.57
C SER A 37 -2.57 -11.79 -8.05
N ASP A 38 -3.15 -12.81 -7.42
CA ASP A 38 -3.02 -14.21 -7.84
C ASP A 38 -4.10 -14.60 -8.86
N ALA A 39 -5.35 -14.24 -8.59
CA ALA A 39 -6.49 -14.60 -9.43
C ALA A 39 -6.40 -14.01 -10.84
N VAL A 40 -5.81 -12.83 -11.02
CA VAL A 40 -5.66 -12.16 -12.31
C VAL A 40 -4.54 -12.75 -13.16
N ALA A 41 -3.59 -13.46 -12.56
CA ALA A 41 -2.38 -13.94 -13.24
C ALA A 41 -2.62 -14.79 -14.50
N PRO A 42 -3.57 -15.74 -14.54
CA PRO A 42 -3.84 -16.52 -15.77
C PRO A 42 -4.27 -15.64 -16.94
N ALA A 43 -5.18 -14.68 -16.72
CA ALA A 43 -5.66 -13.78 -17.77
C ALA A 43 -4.54 -12.85 -18.27
N VAL A 44 -3.67 -12.38 -17.39
CA VAL A 44 -2.52 -11.55 -17.76
C VAL A 44 -1.49 -12.37 -18.56
N LYS A 45 -1.22 -13.62 -18.17
CA LYS A 45 -0.38 -14.54 -18.96
C LYS A 45 -0.93 -14.77 -20.36
N ASP A 46 -2.24 -14.91 -20.49
CA ASP A 46 -2.90 -15.07 -21.80
C ASP A 46 -2.72 -13.82 -22.68
N ALA A 47 -2.86 -12.63 -22.10
CA ALA A 47 -2.59 -11.38 -22.79
C ALA A 47 -1.14 -11.31 -23.31
N ILE A 48 -0.16 -11.65 -22.47
CA ILE A 48 1.26 -11.69 -22.85
C ILE A 48 1.51 -12.72 -23.96
N ALA A 49 0.92 -13.90 -23.88
CA ALA A 49 1.04 -14.95 -24.89
C ALA A 49 0.52 -14.50 -26.27
N LYS A 50 -0.43 -13.57 -26.30
CA LYS A 50 -0.97 -12.96 -27.52
C LYS A 50 -0.20 -11.71 -27.97
N GLY A 51 0.93 -11.40 -27.35
CA GLY A 51 1.80 -10.29 -27.71
C GLY A 51 1.34 -8.94 -27.17
N ILE A 52 0.35 -8.92 -26.27
CA ILE A 52 -0.11 -7.70 -25.59
C ILE A 52 0.91 -7.33 -24.51
N LYS A 53 1.31 -6.08 -24.50
CA LYS A 53 2.17 -5.53 -23.44
C LYS A 53 1.35 -5.29 -22.18
N VAL A 54 1.95 -5.45 -21.00
CA VAL A 54 1.24 -5.34 -19.74
C VAL A 54 1.95 -4.41 -18.77
N ILE A 55 1.18 -3.48 -18.21
CA ILE A 55 1.58 -2.63 -17.09
C ILE A 55 0.70 -2.98 -15.90
N SER A 56 1.29 -3.38 -14.77
CA SER A 56 0.57 -3.48 -13.51
C SER A 56 0.56 -2.11 -12.81
N LEU A 57 -0.59 -1.75 -12.26
CA LEU A 57 -0.81 -0.46 -11.61
C LEU A 57 -1.27 -0.68 -10.18
N ASP A 58 -0.67 0.02 -9.23
CA ASP A 58 -0.95 -0.01 -7.79
C ASP A 58 -0.63 -1.35 -7.12
N ARG A 59 -1.13 -2.46 -7.65
CA ARG A 59 -0.87 -3.81 -7.15
C ARG A 59 -0.12 -4.64 -8.20
N ALA A 60 0.78 -5.48 -7.72
CA ALA A 60 1.53 -6.40 -8.58
C ALA A 60 0.64 -7.57 -9.06
N VAL A 61 1.02 -8.16 -10.19
CA VAL A 61 0.50 -9.45 -10.66
C VAL A 61 1.48 -10.54 -10.24
N ASN A 62 1.09 -11.41 -9.33
CA ASN A 62 1.97 -12.42 -8.77
C ASN A 62 2.36 -13.50 -9.82
N GLY A 63 3.64 -13.84 -9.86
CA GLY A 63 4.15 -14.90 -10.73
C GLY A 63 4.09 -14.57 -12.23
N VAL A 64 4.01 -13.30 -12.60
CA VAL A 64 4.00 -12.84 -14.00
C VAL A 64 5.05 -11.74 -14.19
N ASP A 65 5.90 -11.89 -15.21
CA ASP A 65 6.85 -10.86 -15.64
C ASP A 65 6.15 -9.86 -16.57
N VAL A 66 5.59 -8.79 -16.01
CA VAL A 66 4.97 -7.70 -16.77
C VAL A 66 6.02 -6.76 -17.35
N ASP A 67 5.66 -5.95 -18.34
CA ASP A 67 6.59 -5.02 -18.98
C ASP A 67 7.02 -3.90 -18.02
N CYS A 68 6.09 -3.43 -17.17
CA CYS A 68 6.37 -2.42 -16.13
C CYS A 68 5.38 -2.57 -14.97
N SER A 69 5.85 -2.37 -13.76
CA SER A 69 5.02 -2.24 -12.55
C SER A 69 5.10 -0.81 -12.03
N ILE A 70 3.95 -0.17 -11.84
CA ILE A 70 3.83 1.20 -11.32
C ILE A 70 3.03 1.16 -10.03
N ALA A 71 3.62 1.62 -8.94
CA ALA A 71 2.98 1.64 -7.63
C ALA A 71 3.51 2.80 -6.79
N SER A 72 2.80 3.15 -5.73
CA SER A 72 3.29 4.09 -4.73
C SER A 72 4.64 3.62 -4.16
N ASP A 73 5.54 4.55 -3.86
CA ASP A 73 6.78 4.26 -3.15
C ASP A 73 6.49 3.92 -1.68
N ASN A 74 6.04 2.70 -1.45
CA ASN A 74 5.65 2.21 -0.13
C ASN A 74 6.84 2.17 0.84
N VAL A 75 8.04 1.89 0.35
CA VAL A 75 9.26 1.86 1.17
C VAL A 75 9.58 3.26 1.70
N GLU A 76 9.63 4.26 0.81
CA GLU A 76 9.92 5.64 1.21
C GLU A 76 8.78 6.22 2.07
N GLY A 77 7.52 5.93 1.73
CA GLY A 77 6.37 6.36 2.53
C GLY A 77 6.42 5.87 3.98
N ALA A 78 6.68 4.59 4.17
CA ALA A 78 6.81 4.01 5.51
C ALA A 78 8.04 4.55 6.26
N LYS A 79 9.15 4.78 5.56
CA LYS A 79 10.33 5.41 6.12
C LYS A 79 10.02 6.82 6.63
N MET A 80 9.38 7.67 5.82
CA MET A 80 8.98 9.03 6.23
C MET A 80 8.07 9.03 7.45
N ALA A 81 7.06 8.15 7.47
CA ALA A 81 6.14 8.03 8.60
C ALA A 81 6.86 7.58 9.88
N THR A 82 7.83 6.68 9.75
CA THR A 82 8.61 6.18 10.89
C THR A 82 9.58 7.24 11.41
N GLU A 83 10.26 7.98 10.54
CA GLU A 83 11.11 9.12 10.92
C GLU A 83 10.29 10.16 11.69
N TYR A 84 9.07 10.44 11.24
CA TYR A 84 8.16 11.34 11.95
C TYR A 84 7.75 10.77 13.32
N LEU A 85 7.43 9.46 13.38
CA LEU A 85 7.15 8.79 14.65
C LEU A 85 8.32 8.94 15.63
N VAL A 86 9.56 8.68 15.18
CA VAL A 86 10.78 8.87 16.00
C VAL A 86 10.87 10.29 16.56
N SER A 87 10.58 11.30 15.73
CA SER A 87 10.64 12.71 16.14
C SER A 87 9.67 13.04 17.27
N LEU A 88 8.57 12.30 17.40
CA LEU A 88 7.54 12.51 18.41
C LEU A 88 7.76 11.68 19.68
N VAL A 89 8.21 10.43 19.54
CA VAL A 89 8.34 9.52 20.69
C VAL A 89 9.75 9.47 21.27
N GLY A 90 10.74 9.90 20.49
CA GLY A 90 12.16 9.88 20.87
C GLY A 90 12.85 8.55 20.53
N LYS A 91 14.18 8.61 20.53
CA LYS A 91 15.04 7.44 20.29
C LYS A 91 14.84 6.39 21.37
N ASP A 92 14.98 5.12 20.98
CA ASP A 92 14.85 3.94 21.84
C ASP A 92 13.46 3.77 22.49
N ALA A 93 12.46 4.58 22.08
CA ALA A 93 11.10 4.44 22.56
C ALA A 93 10.50 3.07 22.15
N LYS A 94 9.71 2.49 23.05
CA LYS A 94 8.99 1.24 22.77
C LYS A 94 7.84 1.50 21.82
N VAL A 95 7.83 0.81 20.70
CA VAL A 95 6.80 0.90 19.68
C VAL A 95 6.32 -0.48 19.26
N VAL A 96 5.14 -0.52 18.66
CA VAL A 96 4.57 -1.73 18.06
C VAL A 96 4.25 -1.48 16.58
N GLU A 97 4.24 -2.56 15.82
CA GLU A 97 3.92 -2.58 14.40
C GLU A 97 2.65 -3.41 14.15
N LEU A 98 1.67 -2.83 13.46
CA LEU A 98 0.51 -3.52 12.93
C LEU A 98 0.73 -3.76 11.43
N GLU A 99 0.99 -5.01 11.07
CA GLU A 99 1.30 -5.39 9.71
C GLU A 99 0.05 -5.64 8.89
N GLY A 100 0.13 -5.39 7.59
CA GLY A 100 -0.91 -5.76 6.63
C GLY A 100 -0.99 -7.26 6.40
N THR A 101 -1.78 -7.64 5.39
CA THR A 101 -1.94 -9.05 4.98
C THR A 101 -0.59 -9.64 4.58
N SER A 102 -0.25 -10.76 5.18
CA SER A 102 1.01 -11.46 4.94
C SER A 102 1.17 -11.82 3.45
N GLY A 103 2.35 -11.53 2.91
CA GLY A 103 2.70 -11.81 1.51
C GLY A 103 2.24 -10.76 0.49
N SER A 104 1.45 -9.76 0.89
CA SER A 104 1.15 -8.65 -0.01
C SER A 104 2.38 -7.74 -0.22
N SER A 105 2.54 -7.21 -1.43
CA SER A 105 3.67 -6.32 -1.75
C SER A 105 3.67 -5.07 -0.87
N ALA A 106 2.50 -4.49 -0.60
CA ALA A 106 2.37 -3.34 0.28
C ALA A 106 2.84 -3.63 1.72
N THR A 107 2.50 -4.80 2.27
CA THR A 107 2.97 -5.23 3.58
C THR A 107 4.48 -5.36 3.62
N ILE A 108 5.07 -6.01 2.62
CA ILE A 108 6.52 -6.23 2.53
C ILE A 108 7.25 -4.89 2.44
N ASP A 109 6.81 -4.01 1.55
CA ASP A 109 7.48 -2.74 1.28
C ASP A 109 7.32 -1.74 2.44
N ARG A 110 6.11 -1.64 3.03
CA ARG A 110 5.87 -0.78 4.19
C ARG A 110 6.62 -1.28 5.42
N GLY A 111 6.67 -2.61 5.64
CA GLY A 111 7.51 -3.21 6.67
C GLY A 111 8.99 -2.92 6.45
N THR A 112 9.49 -3.05 5.22
CA THR A 112 10.88 -2.72 4.86
C THR A 112 11.22 -1.27 5.19
N GLY A 113 10.35 -0.32 4.81
CA GLY A 113 10.54 1.10 5.10
C GLY A 113 10.55 1.40 6.59
N PHE A 114 9.61 0.80 7.34
CA PHE A 114 9.54 0.92 8.80
C PHE A 114 10.83 0.40 9.46
N HIS A 115 11.25 -0.80 9.16
CA HIS A 115 12.42 -1.42 9.79
C HIS A 115 13.75 -0.75 9.42
N LYS A 116 13.86 -0.11 8.25
CA LYS A 116 15.04 0.70 7.91
C LYS A 116 15.33 1.82 8.92
N VAL A 117 14.30 2.33 9.57
CA VAL A 117 14.43 3.40 10.58
C VAL A 117 14.30 2.82 12.00
N ALA A 118 13.28 2.00 12.21
CA ALA A 118 12.92 1.51 13.54
C ALA A 118 14.01 0.64 14.17
N ASP A 119 14.68 -0.23 13.40
CA ASP A 119 15.71 -1.11 13.92
C ASP A 119 16.94 -0.38 14.49
N GLU A 120 17.18 0.84 14.02
CA GLU A 120 18.28 1.68 14.51
C GLU A 120 17.87 2.70 15.56
N GLN A 121 16.61 3.14 15.56
CA GLN A 121 16.17 4.31 16.31
C GLN A 121 15.06 4.04 17.34
N LEU A 122 14.41 2.90 17.28
CA LEU A 122 13.29 2.54 18.15
C LEU A 122 13.50 1.16 18.78
N ASN A 123 12.69 0.87 19.79
CA ASN A 123 12.60 -0.47 20.36
C ASN A 123 11.27 -1.10 19.95
N VAL A 124 11.27 -1.88 18.87
CA VAL A 124 10.08 -2.59 18.40
C VAL A 124 9.82 -3.79 19.30
N VAL A 125 8.82 -3.69 20.16
CA VAL A 125 8.51 -4.73 21.17
C VAL A 125 7.51 -5.77 20.69
N SER A 126 6.76 -5.49 19.63
CA SER A 126 5.83 -6.45 19.00
C SER A 126 5.51 -6.03 17.57
N SER A 127 5.46 -7.01 16.68
CA SER A 127 4.95 -6.87 15.31
C SER A 127 3.96 -8.00 15.05
N GLN A 128 2.77 -7.68 14.58
CA GLN A 128 1.74 -8.68 14.27
C GLN A 128 0.83 -8.20 13.15
N THR A 129 0.43 -9.13 12.28
CA THR A 129 -0.57 -8.83 11.24
C THR A 129 -1.94 -8.55 11.84
N ALA A 130 -2.62 -7.56 11.28
CA ALA A 130 -4.04 -7.29 11.48
C ALA A 130 -4.77 -7.15 10.13
N ASN A 131 -4.19 -7.72 9.06
CA ASN A 131 -4.79 -7.96 7.75
C ASN A 131 -5.43 -6.73 7.09
N PHE A 132 -4.86 -5.53 7.28
CA PHE A 132 -5.43 -4.27 6.79
C PHE A 132 -6.86 -3.98 7.29
N ASN A 133 -7.27 -4.59 8.40
CA ASN A 133 -8.63 -4.56 8.91
C ASN A 133 -8.72 -3.77 10.22
N ARG A 134 -9.71 -2.88 10.32
CA ARG A 134 -9.90 -1.99 11.50
C ARG A 134 -10.20 -2.77 12.77
N SER A 135 -11.13 -3.73 12.70
CA SER A 135 -11.53 -4.54 13.85
C SER A 135 -10.40 -5.44 14.35
N GLU A 136 -9.65 -6.04 13.41
CA GLU A 136 -8.46 -6.83 13.75
C GLU A 136 -7.36 -5.92 14.32
N GLY A 137 -7.16 -4.73 13.76
CA GLY A 137 -6.24 -3.73 14.29
C GLY A 137 -6.54 -3.37 15.75
N MET A 138 -7.81 -3.19 16.08
CA MET A 138 -8.23 -2.94 17.46
C MET A 138 -7.89 -4.13 18.36
N THR A 139 -8.27 -5.33 17.98
CA THR A 139 -8.03 -6.55 18.77
C THR A 139 -6.54 -6.83 19.00
N VAL A 140 -5.74 -6.72 17.94
CA VAL A 140 -4.28 -6.91 18.02
C VAL A 140 -3.66 -5.85 18.92
N MET A 141 -4.06 -4.59 18.79
CA MET A 141 -3.54 -3.51 19.63
C MET A 141 -3.91 -3.70 21.10
N GLU A 142 -5.14 -4.13 21.42
CA GLU A 142 -5.54 -4.48 22.78
C GLU A 142 -4.64 -5.56 23.39
N ASN A 143 -4.34 -6.60 22.62
CA ASN A 143 -3.45 -7.68 23.06
C ASN A 143 -2.02 -7.19 23.27
N MET A 144 -1.51 -6.32 22.39
CA MET A 144 -0.18 -5.74 22.52
C MET A 144 -0.07 -4.87 23.78
N LEU A 145 -1.12 -4.09 24.09
CA LEU A 145 -1.18 -3.25 25.30
C LEU A 145 -1.20 -4.07 26.59
N GLN A 146 -1.83 -5.25 26.57
CA GLN A 146 -1.84 -6.17 27.71
C GLN A 146 -0.49 -6.85 27.93
N SER A 147 0.22 -7.16 26.85
CA SER A 147 1.48 -7.92 26.87
C SER A 147 2.72 -7.05 27.06
N ASN A 148 2.64 -5.76 26.77
CA ASN A 148 3.76 -4.82 26.80
C ASN A 148 3.39 -3.55 27.55
N SER A 149 4.23 -3.19 28.52
CA SER A 149 4.11 -1.92 29.22
C SER A 149 4.88 -0.81 28.50
N ASP A 150 4.44 0.44 28.70
CA ASP A 150 5.18 1.63 28.27
C ASP A 150 5.35 1.79 26.75
N ILE A 151 4.36 1.32 25.97
CA ILE A 151 4.30 1.57 24.54
C ILE A 151 4.11 3.08 24.31
N LYS A 152 4.96 3.68 23.46
CA LYS A 152 4.92 5.11 23.13
C LYS A 152 4.37 5.39 21.72
N GLY A 153 4.45 4.43 20.84
CA GLY A 153 4.04 4.62 19.46
C GLY A 153 3.60 3.37 18.75
N VAL A 154 2.83 3.57 17.68
CA VAL A 154 2.31 2.54 16.77
C VAL A 154 2.60 2.97 15.34
N PHE A 155 3.24 2.09 14.58
CA PHE A 155 3.24 2.16 13.13
C PHE A 155 2.26 1.12 12.59
N ALA A 156 1.24 1.56 11.88
CA ALA A 156 0.29 0.68 11.21
C ALA A 156 0.48 0.77 9.69
N HIS A 157 0.51 -0.37 9.02
CA HIS A 157 0.72 -0.44 7.57
C HIS A 157 -0.40 0.21 6.75
N ASN A 158 -1.58 0.45 7.35
CA ASN A 158 -2.62 1.29 6.75
C ASN A 158 -3.46 2.01 7.81
N ASP A 159 -4.30 2.93 7.35
CA ASP A 159 -5.17 3.76 8.19
C ASP A 159 -6.27 2.96 8.88
N GLU A 160 -6.80 1.91 8.25
CA GLU A 160 -7.82 1.07 8.87
C GLU A 160 -7.29 0.44 10.16
N MET A 161 -6.11 -0.17 10.12
CA MET A 161 -5.49 -0.71 11.32
C MET A 161 -5.09 0.38 12.33
N ALA A 162 -4.60 1.53 11.84
CA ALA A 162 -4.28 2.68 12.69
C ALA A 162 -5.49 3.18 13.46
N LEU A 163 -6.65 3.28 12.83
CA LEU A 163 -7.91 3.68 13.44
C LEU A 163 -8.40 2.63 14.46
N GLY A 164 -8.22 1.35 14.17
CA GLY A 164 -8.45 0.29 15.15
C GLY A 164 -7.56 0.42 16.38
N ALA A 165 -6.26 0.72 16.18
CA ALA A 165 -5.34 0.99 17.28
C ALA A 165 -5.75 2.21 18.10
N VAL A 166 -6.22 3.28 17.47
CA VAL A 166 -6.74 4.48 18.17
C VAL A 166 -7.89 4.12 19.10
N GLU A 167 -8.81 3.27 18.66
CA GLU A 167 -9.92 2.80 19.52
C GLU A 167 -9.41 2.01 20.74
N ALA A 168 -8.48 1.09 20.53
CA ALA A 168 -7.89 0.29 21.62
C ALA A 168 -7.09 1.15 22.62
N ILE A 169 -6.38 2.15 22.14
CA ILE A 169 -5.55 3.06 22.96
C ILE A 169 -6.41 3.94 23.86
N GLY A 170 -7.57 4.39 23.37
CA GLY A 170 -8.44 5.30 24.10
C GLY A 170 -7.74 6.64 24.43
N ASN A 171 -7.64 6.95 25.70
CA ASN A 171 -7.03 8.22 26.17
C ASN A 171 -5.55 8.09 26.58
N LYS A 172 -4.91 6.95 26.33
CA LYS A 172 -3.48 6.77 26.59
C LYS A 172 -2.66 7.67 25.65
N ASP A 173 -1.54 8.16 26.16
CA ASP A 173 -0.59 8.97 25.40
C ASP A 173 0.32 8.07 24.54
N ILE A 174 -0.21 7.63 23.41
CA ILE A 174 0.48 6.78 22.43
C ILE A 174 0.30 7.41 21.05
N VAL A 175 1.41 7.64 20.36
CA VAL A 175 1.44 8.23 19.02
C VAL A 175 1.11 7.15 17.98
N VAL A 176 0.17 7.44 17.07
CA VAL A 176 -0.24 6.52 16.00
C VAL A 176 0.04 7.15 14.65
N VAL A 177 0.75 6.44 13.79
CA VAL A 177 0.94 6.77 12.39
C VAL A 177 0.38 5.66 11.49
N GLY A 178 -0.23 6.04 10.38
CA GLY A 178 -0.86 5.14 9.42
C GLY A 178 -0.34 5.34 8.00
N PHE A 179 -1.12 4.90 7.03
CA PHE A 179 -0.81 4.96 5.60
C PHE A 179 -2.14 4.90 4.80
N ASP A 180 -2.31 5.68 3.77
CA ASP A 180 -3.38 5.78 2.76
C ASP A 180 -4.09 7.14 2.72
N SER A 181 -4.01 7.94 3.77
CA SER A 181 -4.67 9.25 3.83
C SER A 181 -6.20 9.18 3.64
N THR A 182 -6.84 8.22 4.30
CA THR A 182 -8.29 8.08 4.27
C THR A 182 -8.99 9.26 4.99
N ASP A 183 -10.23 9.54 4.63
CA ASP A 183 -11.00 10.62 5.26
C ASP A 183 -11.10 10.47 6.78
N ASP A 184 -11.31 9.24 7.26
CA ASP A 184 -11.37 8.94 8.69
C ASP A 184 -10.02 9.19 9.39
N ALA A 185 -8.90 8.84 8.74
CA ALA A 185 -7.56 9.11 9.27
C ALA A 185 -7.26 10.62 9.30
N LEU A 186 -7.62 11.36 8.26
CA LEU A 186 -7.49 12.82 8.22
C LEU A 186 -8.32 13.48 9.33
N ALA A 187 -9.53 12.98 9.58
CA ALA A 187 -10.36 13.44 10.68
C ALA A 187 -9.72 13.11 12.05
N ALA A 188 -9.12 11.93 12.19
CA ALA A 188 -8.42 11.53 13.41
C ALA A 188 -7.16 12.39 13.67
N ILE A 189 -6.39 12.72 12.64
CA ILE A 189 -5.24 13.63 12.72
C ILE A 189 -5.69 15.02 13.18
N LYS A 190 -6.76 15.53 12.58
CA LYS A 190 -7.33 16.85 12.97
C LYS A 190 -7.77 16.89 14.42
N LYS A 191 -8.29 15.79 14.95
CA LYS A 191 -8.69 15.62 16.37
C LYS A 191 -7.52 15.30 17.29
N GLY A 192 -6.31 15.10 16.77
CA GLY A 192 -5.13 14.72 17.56
C GLY A 192 -5.11 13.27 18.04
N LYS A 193 -5.90 12.39 17.43
CA LYS A 193 -5.95 10.96 17.73
C LYS A 193 -4.94 10.15 16.93
N MET A 194 -4.59 10.61 15.73
CA MET A 194 -3.45 10.14 14.94
C MET A 194 -2.48 11.29 14.71
N ALA A 195 -1.20 10.98 14.54
CA ALA A 195 -0.16 11.97 14.29
C ALA A 195 0.09 12.21 12.81
N ALA A 196 0.04 11.16 12.00
CA ALA A 196 0.32 11.22 10.57
C ALA A 196 -0.29 10.05 9.80
N THR A 197 -0.40 10.25 8.51
CA THR A 197 -0.64 9.23 7.50
C THR A 197 0.20 9.54 6.26
N VAL A 198 0.23 8.64 5.29
CA VAL A 198 0.94 8.84 4.02
C VAL A 198 -0.06 8.86 2.88
N ALA A 199 -0.10 9.95 2.12
CA ALA A 199 -0.97 10.10 0.97
C ALA A 199 -0.34 9.48 -0.27
N GLN A 200 -1.09 8.63 -0.96
CA GLN A 200 -0.80 8.16 -2.29
C GLN A 200 -1.29 9.18 -3.33
N LYS A 201 -0.75 9.12 -4.54
CA LYS A 201 -1.08 10.04 -5.65
C LYS A 201 -1.67 9.25 -6.83
N PRO A 202 -2.94 8.80 -6.74
CA PRO A 202 -3.55 7.96 -7.77
C PRO A 202 -3.59 8.63 -9.14
N ASP A 203 -3.79 9.95 -9.19
CA ASP A 203 -3.77 10.72 -10.45
C ASP A 203 -2.40 10.64 -11.13
N LEU A 204 -1.33 10.78 -10.33
CA LEU A 204 0.03 10.68 -10.84
C LEU A 204 0.37 9.25 -11.27
N MET A 205 -0.09 8.24 -10.55
CA MET A 205 0.04 6.84 -10.97
C MET A 205 -0.64 6.58 -12.29
N GLY A 206 -1.87 7.04 -12.47
CA GLY A 206 -2.62 6.91 -13.72
C GLY A 206 -1.93 7.62 -14.89
N ALA A 207 -1.48 8.85 -14.71
CA ALA A 207 -0.75 9.61 -15.71
C ALA A 207 0.57 8.89 -16.11
N THR A 208 1.34 8.44 -15.13
CA THR A 208 2.59 7.67 -15.34
C THR A 208 2.32 6.39 -16.12
N ALA A 209 1.23 5.68 -15.84
CA ALA A 209 0.88 4.46 -16.56
C ALA A 209 0.57 4.74 -18.04
N VAL A 210 -0.16 5.79 -18.35
CA VAL A 210 -0.47 6.18 -19.74
C VAL A 210 0.78 6.63 -20.47
N GLU A 211 1.62 7.45 -19.86
CA GLU A 211 2.89 7.88 -20.44
C GLU A 211 3.83 6.69 -20.73
N THR A 212 3.93 5.76 -19.79
CA THR A 212 4.70 4.53 -19.93
C THR A 212 4.14 3.65 -21.06
N ALA A 213 2.83 3.53 -21.17
CA ALA A 213 2.17 2.80 -22.25
C ALA A 213 2.52 3.41 -23.62
N ILE A 214 2.53 4.74 -23.73
CA ILE A 214 2.91 5.43 -24.97
C ILE A 214 4.36 5.13 -25.35
N LYS A 215 5.28 5.17 -24.39
CA LYS A 215 6.69 4.81 -24.62
C LYS A 215 6.83 3.38 -25.13
N ILE A 216 6.16 2.42 -24.50
CA ILE A 216 6.18 1.01 -24.92
C ILE A 216 5.65 0.85 -26.35
N ILE A 217 4.54 1.51 -26.72
CA ILE A 217 3.98 1.49 -28.08
C ILE A 217 4.97 2.07 -29.10
N ASN A 218 5.72 3.08 -28.72
CA ASN A 218 6.74 3.70 -29.57
C ASN A 218 8.03 2.85 -29.69
N GLY A 219 8.12 1.72 -28.98
CA GLY A 219 9.32 0.88 -28.94
C GLY A 219 10.44 1.42 -28.06
N GLU A 220 10.13 2.37 -27.19
CA GLU A 220 11.09 2.92 -26.25
C GLU A 220 11.29 1.99 -25.06
N ALA A 221 12.50 1.95 -24.50
CA ALA A 221 12.77 1.21 -23.27
C ALA A 221 12.11 1.90 -22.07
N VAL A 222 11.56 1.09 -21.16
CA VAL A 222 10.98 1.55 -19.90
C VAL A 222 11.56 0.77 -18.73
N GLU A 223 11.54 1.38 -17.56
CA GLU A 223 11.95 0.71 -16.32
C GLU A 223 10.96 -0.41 -15.97
N LYS A 224 11.46 -1.49 -15.40
CA LYS A 224 10.62 -2.61 -14.93
C LYS A 224 9.73 -2.24 -13.73
N SER A 225 10.15 -1.29 -12.95
CA SER A 225 9.42 -0.79 -11.79
C SER A 225 9.56 0.73 -11.69
N ILE A 226 8.45 1.41 -11.59
CA ILE A 226 8.39 2.87 -11.42
C ILE A 226 7.67 3.16 -10.10
N PRO A 227 8.41 3.50 -9.03
CA PRO A 227 7.80 3.97 -7.79
C PRO A 227 7.26 5.40 -8.00
N VAL A 228 6.04 5.63 -7.56
CA VAL A 228 5.39 6.94 -7.58
C VAL A 228 5.50 7.57 -6.21
N GLU A 229 5.95 8.83 -6.16
CA GLU A 229 6.13 9.55 -4.92
C GLU A 229 4.86 9.61 -4.07
N VAL A 230 5.05 9.60 -2.77
CA VAL A 230 4.01 9.72 -1.75
C VAL A 230 4.30 10.92 -0.85
N GLU A 231 3.34 11.32 -0.04
CA GLU A 231 3.44 12.52 0.80
C GLU A 231 3.03 12.22 2.24
N LEU A 232 3.86 12.66 3.20
CA LEU A 232 3.50 12.59 4.61
C LEU A 232 2.47 13.68 4.93
N VAL A 233 1.35 13.28 5.54
CA VAL A 233 0.27 14.17 5.97
C VAL A 233 0.24 14.21 7.50
N THR A 234 0.37 15.40 8.04
CA THR A 234 0.32 15.71 9.48
C THR A 234 -0.75 16.76 9.76
N LYS A 235 -0.87 17.20 11.01
CA LYS A 235 -1.81 18.28 11.39
C LYS A 235 -1.40 19.62 10.82
#